data_c74233827a4a7e87a9a4315afdb70b2e
#
_entry.id   c74233827a4a7e87a9a4315afdb70b2e
#
_cell.length_a   1.000
_cell.length_b   1.000
_cell.length_c   1.000
_cell.angle_alpha   90.00
_cell.angle_beta   90.00
_cell.angle_gamma   90.00
#
_symmetry.space_group_name_H-M   'P 1'
#
loop_
_entity.id
_entity.type
_entity.pdbx_description
1 polymer ?
#
loop_
_entity_poly.entity_id
_entity_poly.type
_entity_poly.pdbx_seq_one_letter_code
_entity_poly.pdbx_strand_id
1 'polypeptide(L)'
;MLTDLRAGVCGLAVWSLSGKRATHINTMGRILLLLMLSIPILCLTDGAATEQDFTWHLKNVPQIVSERTFSLDSPKFEAKAKLELSNVCGIECQRRLPVPSLSDLKEFLSYETVFENGTRTLTHVNVLGLAVDAANTTTTRTSSRRKRQIYGTDSRFSISDKRFMTNFPFSTAVKISTGCSGILISPTHVLTAAHCIHNGKDYVKGSKKLRVGLLKMRSKGEGKKRRGAQRGKREVSVARDHSEHTTELKQRSKGRGRKQKATGRSRKTSDSKPSFQWTRVKSTQIPKGWFEGVTGDVSLDYDYAVLELKRPHKKKYMELGISPTIRKMPGSMIHFSGFDDDRSGQLVYRFCSVSDESSDLFYQYCDAEPGSIGSGVYLRLKEPNKKKWKRKIIAVYSGHQWMDVNGMQQDYNVAVRITPLKYAQICFWIHGNDENCTQG
;
A
#
# COMPACT_ATOMS: atom_id res chain seq x y z
N MET A 1 15.02 -23.98 9.65
CA MET A 1 14.22 -25.17 9.99
C MET A 1 12.81 -24.73 10.21
N LEU A 2 11.98 -25.01 9.26
CA LEU A 2 10.53 -25.18 9.33
C LEU A 2 10.12 -25.58 7.91
N THR A 3 9.95 -26.86 7.81
CA THR A 3 9.63 -27.67 6.65
C THR A 3 8.18 -27.50 6.25
N ASP A 4 7.95 -27.70 5.00
CA ASP A 4 6.72 -27.97 4.27
C ASP A 4 5.55 -28.53 5.09
N LEU A 5 4.37 -27.91 4.88
CA LEU A 5 3.08 -28.57 5.08
C LEU A 5 2.29 -28.47 3.77
N ARG A 6 2.58 -29.43 2.89
CA ARG A 6 1.62 -29.95 1.92
C ARG A 6 0.89 -31.11 2.61
N ALA A 7 -0.39 -31.00 2.76
CA ALA A 7 -1.26 -32.15 2.91
C ALA A 7 -2.68 -31.75 2.48
N GLY A 8 -2.97 -31.95 1.21
CA GLY A 8 -4.33 -32.12 0.74
C GLY A 8 -4.78 -33.55 1.08
N VAL A 9 -5.62 -33.68 2.09
CA VAL A 9 -6.25 -34.98 2.40
C VAL A 9 -7.54 -35.06 1.60
N CYS A 10 -7.50 -35.82 0.52
CA CYS A 10 -8.71 -36.33 -0.13
C CYS A 10 -9.23 -37.47 0.73
N GLY A 11 -10.26 -37.24 1.53
CA GLY A 11 -10.93 -38.26 2.32
C GLY A 11 -11.72 -39.20 1.43
N LEU A 12 -11.18 -40.40 1.18
CA LEU A 12 -11.92 -41.54 0.63
C LEU A 12 -12.81 -42.14 1.74
N ALA A 13 -14.10 -41.91 1.65
CA ALA A 13 -15.08 -42.64 2.44
C ALA A 13 -15.17 -44.06 1.91
N VAL A 14 -14.54 -44.98 2.60
CA VAL A 14 -14.70 -46.45 2.36
C VAL A 14 -15.97 -46.92 3.04
N TRP A 15 -16.99 -47.18 2.24
CA TRP A 15 -18.17 -47.95 2.73
C TRP A 15 -17.85 -49.44 2.72
N SER A 16 -17.75 -49.98 3.90
CA SER A 16 -17.68 -51.45 4.12
C SER A 16 -19.07 -52.02 3.91
N LEU A 17 -19.24 -52.83 2.86
CA LEU A 17 -20.39 -53.68 2.66
C LEU A 17 -20.00 -55.11 3.03
N SER A 18 -20.46 -55.52 4.18
CA SER A 18 -20.42 -56.90 4.63
C SER A 18 -21.57 -57.70 4.00
N GLY A 19 -21.19 -58.72 3.29
CA GLY A 19 -21.80 -60.04 3.23
C GLY A 19 -23.16 -60.28 2.58
N LYS A 20 -23.11 -61.10 1.58
CA LYS A 20 -23.96 -62.23 1.20
C LYS A 20 -24.78 -62.12 -0.09
N ARG A 21 -24.54 -63.15 -0.91
CA ARG A 21 -25.29 -63.80 -1.99
C ARG A 21 -25.20 -63.18 -3.40
N ALA A 22 -24.48 -63.96 -4.18
CA ALA A 22 -24.48 -63.92 -5.64
C ALA A 22 -25.90 -64.30 -6.19
N THR A 23 -26.45 -63.44 -7.05
CA THR A 23 -27.45 -63.84 -8.03
C THR A 23 -27.25 -62.98 -9.30
N HIS A 24 -27.20 -63.66 -10.42
CA HIS A 24 -27.27 -63.22 -11.81
C HIS A 24 -27.32 -61.74 -12.08
N ILE A 25 -26.19 -61.17 -12.46
CA ILE A 25 -26.12 -59.85 -13.10
C ILE A 25 -26.24 -60.06 -14.61
N ASN A 26 -27.38 -59.64 -15.18
CA ASN A 26 -27.63 -59.64 -16.60
C ASN A 26 -26.58 -58.84 -17.37
N THR A 27 -26.23 -59.27 -18.58
CA THR A 27 -25.23 -58.69 -19.48
C THR A 27 -25.39 -57.18 -19.68
N MET A 28 -26.59 -56.64 -19.59
CA MET A 28 -26.87 -55.21 -19.67
C MET A 28 -26.29 -54.41 -18.47
N GLY A 29 -26.29 -54.97 -17.25
CA GLY A 29 -25.72 -54.34 -16.08
C GLY A 29 -24.20 -54.20 -16.12
N ARG A 30 -23.51 -55.11 -16.83
CA ARG A 30 -22.06 -55.06 -17.04
C ARG A 30 -21.66 -53.96 -18.02
N ILE A 31 -22.46 -53.68 -19.06
CA ILE A 31 -22.21 -52.63 -20.04
C ILE A 31 -22.44 -51.25 -19.37
N LEU A 32 -23.47 -51.11 -18.53
CA LEU A 32 -23.72 -49.85 -17.79
C LEU A 32 -22.59 -49.59 -16.77
N LEU A 33 -22.07 -50.64 -16.09
CA LEU A 33 -20.96 -50.45 -15.15
C LEU A 33 -19.65 -50.04 -15.85
N LEU A 34 -19.41 -50.59 -17.06
CA LEU A 34 -18.23 -50.22 -17.86
C LEU A 34 -18.36 -48.83 -18.47
N LEU A 35 -19.57 -48.36 -18.79
CA LEU A 35 -19.81 -47.01 -19.26
C LEU A 35 -19.67 -45.95 -18.15
N MET A 36 -19.99 -46.31 -16.90
CA MET A 36 -19.77 -45.40 -15.75
C MET A 36 -18.32 -45.31 -15.34
N LEU A 37 -17.47 -46.32 -15.66
CA LEU A 37 -16.03 -46.32 -15.40
C LEU A 37 -15.23 -45.58 -16.48
N SER A 38 -15.84 -45.27 -17.61
CA SER A 38 -15.21 -44.53 -18.73
C SER A 38 -15.56 -43.02 -18.77
N ILE A 39 -16.30 -42.52 -17.77
CA ILE A 39 -16.42 -41.06 -17.61
C ILE A 39 -15.06 -40.61 -17.07
N PRO A 40 -14.22 -39.89 -17.88
CA PRO A 40 -13.04 -39.27 -17.32
C PRO A 40 -13.57 -38.34 -16.25
N ILE A 41 -13.09 -38.53 -15.02
CA ILE A 41 -13.19 -37.51 -13.99
C ILE A 41 -12.43 -36.31 -14.56
N LEU A 42 -13.12 -35.48 -15.29
CA LEU A 42 -12.73 -34.09 -15.47
C LEU A 42 -12.77 -33.51 -14.05
N CYS A 43 -11.71 -33.74 -13.30
CA CYS A 43 -11.36 -32.83 -12.24
C CYS A 43 -11.27 -31.46 -12.92
N LEU A 44 -12.36 -30.71 -12.82
CA LEU A 44 -12.30 -29.26 -12.90
C LEU A 44 -11.28 -28.88 -11.83
N THR A 45 -10.01 -28.89 -12.21
CA THR A 45 -9.02 -28.08 -11.53
C THR A 45 -9.53 -26.67 -11.71
N ASP A 46 -10.30 -26.19 -10.72
CA ASP A 46 -10.41 -24.77 -10.49
C ASP A 46 -8.98 -24.26 -10.63
N GLY A 47 -8.75 -23.52 -11.70
CA GLY A 47 -7.44 -22.99 -12.00
C GLY A 47 -7.07 -22.08 -10.84
N ALA A 48 -6.40 -22.62 -9.84
CA ALA A 48 -5.60 -21.84 -8.95
C ALA A 48 -4.74 -21.00 -9.88
N ALA A 49 -5.03 -19.70 -9.95
CA ALA A 49 -4.28 -18.75 -10.75
C ALA A 49 -2.82 -18.96 -10.38
N THR A 50 -2.09 -19.63 -11.24
CA THR A 50 -0.67 -19.87 -11.06
C THR A 50 -0.06 -18.50 -11.00
N GLU A 51 0.48 -18.14 -9.83
CA GLU A 51 1.26 -16.92 -9.64
C GLU A 51 2.31 -16.93 -10.74
N GLN A 52 2.10 -16.10 -11.78
CA GLN A 52 2.97 -16.09 -12.95
C GLN A 52 4.35 -15.69 -12.48
N ASP A 53 5.31 -16.56 -12.70
CA ASP A 53 6.71 -16.36 -12.37
C ASP A 53 7.28 -15.26 -13.29
N PHE A 54 7.15 -14.00 -12.88
CA PHE A 54 7.83 -12.91 -13.57
C PHE A 54 9.33 -13.01 -13.33
N THR A 55 10.06 -13.17 -14.43
CA THR A 55 11.51 -13.02 -14.41
C THR A 55 11.83 -11.53 -14.55
N TRP A 56 12.54 -10.99 -13.59
CA TRP A 56 13.00 -9.60 -13.65
C TRP A 56 14.11 -9.48 -14.68
N HIS A 57 13.90 -8.68 -15.73
CA HIS A 57 14.95 -8.28 -16.66
C HIS A 57 15.38 -6.86 -16.32
N LEU A 58 16.66 -6.67 -16.04
CA LEU A 58 17.23 -5.34 -15.89
C LEU A 58 17.01 -4.55 -17.19
N LYS A 59 16.44 -3.36 -17.07
CA LYS A 59 16.22 -2.45 -18.20
C LYS A 59 17.21 -1.29 -18.09
N ASN A 60 17.72 -0.85 -19.23
CA ASN A 60 18.42 0.42 -19.28
C ASN A 60 17.43 1.54 -18.94
N VAL A 61 17.82 2.42 -18.08
CA VAL A 61 16.99 3.51 -17.57
C VAL A 61 17.53 4.82 -18.16
N PRO A 62 16.66 5.72 -18.66
CA PRO A 62 17.09 7.04 -19.08
C PRO A 62 17.70 7.79 -17.89
N GLN A 63 18.61 8.72 -18.18
CA GLN A 63 19.25 9.56 -17.17
C GLN A 63 18.46 10.85 -16.98
N ILE A 64 18.24 11.23 -15.74
CA ILE A 64 17.64 12.50 -15.35
C ILE A 64 18.75 13.42 -14.83
N VAL A 65 18.93 14.57 -15.47
CA VAL A 65 19.93 15.56 -15.08
C VAL A 65 19.23 16.85 -14.74
N SER A 66 19.50 17.43 -13.56
CA SER A 66 18.98 18.76 -13.22
C SER A 66 19.71 19.84 -14.00
N GLU A 67 18.95 20.71 -14.68
CA GLU A 67 19.50 21.83 -15.45
C GLU A 67 19.55 23.12 -14.62
N ARG A 68 18.41 23.51 -14.09
CA ARG A 68 18.26 24.77 -13.35
C ARG A 68 17.26 24.61 -12.20
N THR A 69 17.55 25.28 -11.10
CA THR A 69 16.63 25.31 -9.94
C THR A 69 16.29 26.77 -9.63
N PHE A 70 15.01 27.05 -9.54
CA PHE A 70 14.47 28.39 -9.24
C PHE A 70 13.79 28.35 -7.88
N SER A 71 13.94 29.44 -7.12
CA SER A 71 13.13 29.66 -5.94
C SER A 71 11.75 30.15 -6.36
N LEU A 72 10.73 29.55 -5.76
CA LEU A 72 9.34 29.94 -5.94
C LEU A 72 8.82 30.63 -4.68
N ASP A 73 7.74 31.41 -4.83
CA ASP A 73 7.04 31.95 -3.67
C ASP A 73 6.55 30.85 -2.73
N SER A 74 6.44 31.20 -1.45
CA SER A 74 5.95 30.28 -0.44
C SER A 74 4.55 29.77 -0.79
N PRO A 75 4.31 28.44 -0.75
CA PRO A 75 3.05 27.88 -1.16
C PRO A 75 1.94 28.20 -0.16
N LYS A 76 0.71 28.26 -0.64
CA LYS A 76 -0.47 28.20 0.22
C LYS A 76 -0.66 26.78 0.72
N PHE A 77 -1.04 26.63 1.98
CA PHE A 77 -1.34 25.34 2.62
C PHE A 77 -2.81 25.33 3.08
N GLU A 78 -3.71 25.51 2.15
CA GLU A 78 -5.15 25.71 2.42
C GLU A 78 -6.01 24.58 1.88
N ALA A 79 -5.49 23.79 0.93
CA ALA A 79 -6.22 22.75 0.28
C ALA A 79 -6.69 21.67 1.26
N LYS A 80 -7.88 21.12 0.98
CA LYS A 80 -8.33 19.87 1.60
C LYS A 80 -7.75 18.71 0.81
N ALA A 81 -7.41 17.62 1.48
CA ALA A 81 -7.05 16.39 0.80
C ALA A 81 -8.24 15.94 -0.07
N LYS A 82 -8.02 15.80 -1.38
CA LYS A 82 -9.02 15.31 -2.33
C LYS A 82 -8.80 13.80 -2.45
N LEU A 83 -9.60 13.03 -1.73
CA LEU A 83 -9.46 11.57 -1.68
C LEU A 83 -10.11 10.87 -2.89
N GLU A 84 -10.91 11.59 -3.65
CA GLU A 84 -11.53 11.13 -4.89
C GLU A 84 -11.21 12.12 -6.00
N LEU A 85 -10.64 11.63 -7.08
CA LEU A 85 -10.35 12.41 -8.27
C LEU A 85 -11.49 12.23 -9.26
N SER A 86 -12.26 13.28 -9.52
CA SER A 86 -13.31 13.32 -10.52
C SER A 86 -12.79 13.91 -11.83
N ASN A 87 -13.43 13.56 -12.95
CA ASN A 87 -13.12 14.08 -14.30
C ASN A 87 -11.73 13.70 -14.82
N VAL A 88 -11.29 12.49 -14.52
CA VAL A 88 -10.04 11.96 -15.04
C VAL A 88 -10.29 11.25 -16.38
N CYS A 89 -9.35 11.41 -17.30
CA CYS A 89 -9.31 10.69 -18.56
C CYS A 89 -9.41 9.17 -18.32
N GLY A 90 -10.47 8.53 -18.81
CA GLY A 90 -10.72 7.09 -18.64
C GLY A 90 -9.74 6.22 -19.42
N ILE A 91 -9.86 4.88 -19.29
CA ILE A 91 -8.93 3.91 -19.89
C ILE A 91 -8.79 4.12 -21.40
N GLU A 92 -9.88 4.33 -22.12
CA GLU A 92 -9.85 4.54 -23.56
C GLU A 92 -9.26 5.91 -23.94
N CYS A 93 -9.56 6.93 -23.16
CA CYS A 93 -8.94 8.24 -23.30
C CYS A 93 -7.43 8.13 -23.09
N GLN A 94 -6.98 7.50 -22.02
CA GLN A 94 -5.57 7.25 -21.70
C GLN A 94 -4.83 6.52 -22.82
N ARG A 95 -5.49 5.55 -23.47
CA ARG A 95 -4.91 4.81 -24.61
C ARG A 95 -4.81 5.62 -25.89
N ARG A 96 -5.56 6.70 -26.01
CA ARG A 96 -5.59 7.59 -27.18
C ARG A 96 -4.73 8.83 -27.00
N LEU A 97 -4.22 9.07 -25.80
CA LEU A 97 -3.33 10.20 -25.58
C LEU A 97 -2.11 10.10 -26.53
N PRO A 98 -1.73 11.20 -27.15
CA PRO A 98 -0.52 11.23 -27.97
C PRO A 98 0.69 10.90 -27.12
N VAL A 99 1.67 10.25 -27.71
CA VAL A 99 2.96 10.02 -27.04
C VAL A 99 3.59 11.40 -26.77
N PRO A 100 3.91 11.73 -25.51
CA PRO A 100 4.51 13.03 -25.18
C PRO A 100 5.82 13.24 -25.95
N SER A 101 6.04 14.44 -26.44
CA SER A 101 7.32 14.84 -27.02
C SER A 101 8.43 14.84 -25.95
N LEU A 102 9.69 14.88 -26.39
CA LEU A 102 10.81 14.99 -25.45
C LEU A 102 10.73 16.27 -24.62
N SER A 103 10.24 17.38 -25.21
CA SER A 103 10.01 18.64 -24.48
C SER A 103 8.93 18.49 -23.40
N ASP A 104 7.82 17.85 -23.74
CA ASP A 104 6.73 17.60 -22.78
C ASP A 104 7.21 16.70 -21.62
N LEU A 105 7.98 15.65 -21.94
CA LEU A 105 8.55 14.76 -20.92
C LEU A 105 9.50 15.50 -19.99
N LYS A 106 10.37 16.38 -20.50
CA LYS A 106 11.23 17.23 -19.66
C LYS A 106 10.41 18.14 -18.76
N GLU A 107 9.34 18.72 -19.28
CA GLU A 107 8.45 19.58 -18.53
C GLU A 107 7.72 18.80 -17.42
N PHE A 108 7.09 17.68 -17.75
CA PHE A 108 6.36 16.87 -16.78
C PHE A 108 7.25 16.23 -15.71
N LEU A 109 8.51 15.89 -16.06
CA LEU A 109 9.49 15.36 -15.12
C LEU A 109 10.25 16.44 -14.35
N SER A 110 10.16 17.72 -14.74
CA SER A 110 10.54 18.82 -13.86
C SER A 110 9.73 18.72 -12.57
N TYR A 111 10.25 19.19 -11.45
CA TYR A 111 9.61 18.92 -10.17
C TYR A 111 9.72 20.06 -9.18
N GLU A 112 8.69 20.20 -8.36
CA GLU A 112 8.74 21.07 -7.19
C GLU A 112 9.31 20.35 -5.98
N THR A 113 10.10 21.07 -5.19
CA THR A 113 10.55 20.64 -3.86
C THR A 113 10.05 21.61 -2.82
N VAL A 114 9.29 21.09 -1.84
CA VAL A 114 8.86 21.86 -0.67
C VAL A 114 9.65 21.41 0.55
N PHE A 115 10.26 22.34 1.24
CA PHE A 115 11.07 22.11 2.43
C PHE A 115 10.27 22.29 3.75
N GLU A 116 10.78 21.73 4.84
CA GLU A 116 10.15 21.81 6.20
C GLU A 116 9.88 23.26 6.64
N ASN A 117 10.72 24.23 6.21
CA ASN A 117 10.55 25.65 6.52
C ASN A 117 9.47 26.35 5.68
N GLY A 118 8.90 25.66 4.68
CA GLY A 118 7.90 26.20 3.77
C GLY A 118 8.47 26.86 2.52
N THR A 119 9.79 26.88 2.31
CA THR A 119 10.36 27.31 1.04
C THR A 119 10.07 26.30 -0.05
N ARG A 120 9.95 26.80 -1.28
CA ARG A 120 9.62 25.99 -2.46
C ARG A 120 10.59 26.30 -3.60
N THR A 121 11.02 25.27 -4.30
CA THR A 121 11.84 25.41 -5.50
C THR A 121 11.26 24.61 -6.65
N LEU A 122 11.45 25.07 -7.88
CA LEU A 122 11.18 24.34 -9.11
C LEU A 122 12.52 23.95 -9.76
N THR A 123 12.73 22.67 -10.01
CA THR A 123 13.91 22.16 -10.70
C THR A 123 13.51 21.67 -12.08
N HIS A 124 14.09 22.28 -13.12
CA HIS A 124 14.00 21.79 -14.49
C HIS A 124 14.99 20.68 -14.72
N VAL A 125 14.55 19.66 -15.46
CA VAL A 125 15.38 18.51 -15.77
C VAL A 125 15.55 18.28 -17.26
N ASN A 126 16.66 17.66 -17.62
CA ASN A 126 16.92 17.10 -18.93
C ASN A 126 16.85 15.56 -18.86
N VAL A 127 16.43 14.94 -19.95
CA VAL A 127 16.32 13.47 -20.07
C VAL A 127 17.29 13.03 -21.16
N LEU A 128 18.21 12.15 -20.81
CA LEU A 128 19.22 11.60 -21.70
C LEU A 128 19.02 10.09 -21.88
N GLY A 129 19.42 9.56 -23.04
CA GLY A 129 19.39 8.11 -23.28
C GLY A 129 17.99 7.53 -23.49
N LEU A 130 17.03 8.33 -23.92
CA LEU A 130 15.70 7.85 -24.34
C LEU A 130 15.84 7.10 -25.66
N ALA A 131 15.70 5.77 -25.62
CA ALA A 131 15.49 5.00 -26.85
C ALA A 131 14.06 5.26 -27.32
N VAL A 132 13.91 5.92 -28.46
CA VAL A 132 12.60 6.13 -29.09
C VAL A 132 12.20 4.83 -29.77
N ASP A 133 11.67 3.89 -28.98
CA ASP A 133 10.98 2.74 -29.55
C ASP A 133 9.62 3.19 -30.04
N ALA A 134 9.50 3.37 -31.34
CA ALA A 134 8.24 3.61 -32.02
C ALA A 134 7.37 2.34 -31.92
N ALA A 135 6.65 2.21 -30.83
CA ALA A 135 5.70 1.12 -30.62
C ALA A 135 4.38 1.46 -31.32
N ASN A 136 4.18 0.94 -32.51
CA ASN A 136 2.87 0.85 -33.19
C ASN A 136 1.92 0.04 -32.30
N THR A 137 0.99 0.69 -31.64
CA THR A 137 -0.02 0.05 -30.79
C THR A 137 -1.33 -0.10 -31.54
N THR A 138 -1.59 -1.30 -32.05
CA THR A 138 -2.91 -1.69 -32.56
C THR A 138 -3.74 -2.23 -31.40
N THR A 139 -4.88 -1.62 -31.13
CA THR A 139 -5.81 -1.96 -30.05
C THR A 139 -6.73 -3.10 -30.42
N THR A 140 -6.76 -4.17 -29.63
CA THR A 140 -7.80 -5.20 -29.64
C THR A 140 -8.68 -5.06 -28.40
N ARG A 141 -10.00 -5.04 -28.63
CA ARG A 141 -11.04 -4.92 -27.59
C ARG A 141 -11.18 -6.19 -26.80
N THR A 142 -11.26 -6.09 -25.48
CA THR A 142 -11.82 -7.11 -24.61
C THR A 142 -12.87 -6.47 -23.70
N SER A 143 -14.06 -7.06 -23.69
CA SER A 143 -15.21 -6.65 -22.91
C SER A 143 -15.06 -7.13 -21.46
N SER A 144 -15.30 -6.27 -20.48
CA SER A 144 -15.26 -6.61 -19.06
C SER A 144 -16.46 -6.07 -18.29
N ARG A 145 -16.88 -6.84 -17.29
CA ARG A 145 -18.06 -6.63 -16.43
C ARG A 145 -17.78 -5.71 -15.23
N ARG A 146 -18.86 -5.05 -14.77
CA ARG A 146 -18.95 -4.04 -13.71
C ARG A 146 -18.63 -4.54 -12.29
N LYS A 147 -18.06 -3.68 -11.37
CA LYS A 147 -18.62 -3.29 -10.04
C LYS A 147 -17.61 -2.76 -9.00
N ARG A 148 -18.02 -1.74 -8.20
CA ARG A 148 -17.86 -1.28 -6.79
C ARG A 148 -16.46 -1.33 -6.12
N GLN A 149 -16.20 -0.36 -5.19
CA GLN A 149 -15.03 -0.21 -4.31
C GLN A 149 -14.72 -1.46 -3.46
N ILE A 150 -15.78 -2.14 -3.02
CA ILE A 150 -15.71 -3.50 -2.46
C ILE A 150 -16.37 -4.41 -3.48
N TYR A 151 -15.57 -5.24 -4.12
CA TYR A 151 -15.97 -6.08 -5.24
C TYR A 151 -16.42 -7.46 -4.75
N GLY A 152 -17.65 -7.54 -4.23
CA GLY A 152 -18.21 -8.77 -3.69
C GLY A 152 -17.96 -8.92 -2.18
N THR A 153 -17.31 -10.01 -1.75
CA THR A 153 -16.89 -10.21 -0.35
C THR A 153 -15.60 -9.42 -0.10
N ASP A 154 -15.57 -8.66 1.00
CA ASP A 154 -14.38 -7.88 1.39
C ASP A 154 -13.14 -8.78 1.53
N SER A 155 -12.22 -8.62 0.59
CA SER A 155 -10.98 -9.42 0.46
C SER A 155 -9.80 -8.84 1.25
N ARG A 156 -10.00 -7.77 2.00
CA ARG A 156 -8.98 -7.10 2.78
C ARG A 156 -8.61 -7.86 4.05
N PHE A 157 -7.33 -8.07 4.28
CA PHE A 157 -6.81 -8.74 5.47
C PHE A 157 -6.27 -7.73 6.50
N SER A 158 -6.99 -7.54 7.61
CA SER A 158 -6.46 -6.77 8.73
C SER A 158 -5.39 -7.56 9.47
N ILE A 159 -4.18 -7.03 9.49
CA ILE A 159 -3.05 -7.65 10.21
C ILE A 159 -3.12 -7.22 11.68
N SER A 160 -3.62 -8.09 12.54
CA SER A 160 -3.74 -7.86 13.99
C SER A 160 -2.49 -8.28 14.77
N ASP A 161 -1.75 -9.27 14.29
CA ASP A 161 -0.52 -9.73 14.96
C ASP A 161 0.61 -8.70 14.78
N LYS A 162 1.07 -8.17 15.92
CA LYS A 162 2.16 -7.19 15.98
C LYS A 162 3.49 -7.69 15.42
N ARG A 163 3.75 -8.99 15.49
CA ARG A 163 4.97 -9.58 14.93
C ARG A 163 4.94 -9.51 13.41
N PHE A 164 3.80 -9.81 12.80
CA PHE A 164 3.62 -9.69 11.36
C PHE A 164 3.75 -8.23 10.89
N MET A 165 3.08 -7.29 11.55
CA MET A 165 3.15 -5.86 11.18
C MET A 165 4.57 -5.31 11.15
N THR A 166 5.47 -5.82 12.01
CA THR A 166 6.84 -5.32 12.12
C THR A 166 7.84 -6.07 11.27
N ASN A 167 7.41 -7.13 10.58
CA ASN A 167 8.23 -7.90 9.67
C ASN A 167 8.07 -7.41 8.22
N PHE A 168 9.11 -7.60 7.43
CA PHE A 168 9.08 -7.36 6.00
C PHE A 168 8.14 -8.38 5.31
N PRO A 169 7.27 -7.96 4.37
CA PRO A 169 7.16 -6.64 3.73
C PRO A 169 6.30 -5.62 4.52
N PHE A 170 5.50 -6.03 5.45
CA PHE A 170 4.48 -5.22 6.13
C PHE A 170 5.06 -4.02 6.90
N SER A 171 6.28 -4.16 7.41
CA SER A 171 6.97 -3.09 8.12
C SER A 171 7.41 -1.92 7.24
N THR A 172 7.32 -2.06 5.91
CA THR A 172 7.64 -0.99 4.96
C THR A 172 6.49 0.00 4.77
N ALA A 173 5.27 -0.39 5.10
CA ALA A 173 4.11 0.50 5.04
C ALA A 173 4.17 1.56 6.14
N VAL A 174 3.87 2.79 5.79
CA VAL A 174 3.86 3.96 6.69
C VAL A 174 2.55 4.72 6.57
N LYS A 175 2.13 5.39 7.66
CA LYS A 175 1.01 6.31 7.65
C LYS A 175 1.51 7.73 7.48
N ILE A 176 0.85 8.52 6.62
CA ILE A 176 1.16 9.93 6.41
C ILE A 176 0.19 10.79 7.22
N SER A 177 0.66 11.90 7.76
CA SER A 177 -0.15 12.75 8.65
C SER A 177 -1.31 13.45 7.95
N THR A 178 -1.37 13.46 6.63
CA THR A 178 -2.50 13.95 5.83
C THR A 178 -3.67 12.97 5.73
N GLY A 179 -3.48 11.74 6.19
CA GLY A 179 -4.50 10.67 6.15
C GLY A 179 -4.08 9.48 5.29
N CYS A 180 -3.23 9.69 4.32
CA CYS A 180 -2.75 8.69 3.36
C CYS A 180 -1.79 7.64 3.97
N SER A 181 -1.41 6.71 3.13
CA SER A 181 -0.35 5.72 3.34
C SER A 181 0.87 6.03 2.47
N GLY A 182 1.95 5.30 2.69
CA GLY A 182 3.16 5.33 1.88
C GLY A 182 3.99 4.08 2.09
N ILE A 183 5.10 3.99 1.38
CA ILE A 183 6.03 2.87 1.50
C ILE A 183 7.49 3.36 1.62
N LEU A 184 8.26 2.72 2.49
CA LEU A 184 9.69 2.99 2.66
C LEU A 184 10.46 2.45 1.47
N ILE A 185 11.20 3.32 0.77
CA ILE A 185 12.00 3.01 -0.43
C ILE A 185 13.50 3.14 -0.23
N SER A 186 13.92 3.80 0.85
CA SER A 186 15.32 3.91 1.29
C SER A 186 15.37 4.18 2.80
N PRO A 187 16.52 4.24 3.45
CA PRO A 187 16.61 4.59 4.88
C PRO A 187 16.01 5.97 5.22
N THR A 188 15.92 6.87 4.26
CA THR A 188 15.45 8.24 4.45
C THR A 188 14.29 8.64 3.55
N HIS A 189 13.83 7.77 2.65
CA HIS A 189 12.81 8.15 1.67
C HIS A 189 11.55 7.27 1.75
N VAL A 190 10.42 7.93 1.52
CA VAL A 190 9.08 7.33 1.44
C VAL A 190 8.45 7.72 0.12
N LEU A 191 7.89 6.74 -0.58
CA LEU A 191 7.08 6.95 -1.77
C LEU A 191 5.61 6.99 -1.37
N THR A 192 4.85 7.93 -1.93
CA THR A 192 3.41 8.11 -1.73
C THR A 192 2.77 8.73 -2.97
N ALA A 193 1.46 8.97 -2.95
CA ALA A 193 0.74 9.67 -4.01
C ALA A 193 0.89 11.21 -3.87
N ALA A 194 0.94 11.92 -4.98
CA ALA A 194 1.09 13.38 -5.00
C ALA A 194 -0.15 14.08 -4.42
N HIS A 195 -1.35 13.59 -4.71
CA HIS A 195 -2.59 14.19 -4.19
C HIS A 195 -2.74 14.10 -2.67
N CYS A 196 -1.95 13.27 -1.99
CA CYS A 196 -1.83 13.27 -0.54
C CYS A 196 -1.18 14.55 0.02
N ILE A 197 -0.49 15.30 -0.83
CA ILE A 197 0.33 16.47 -0.48
C ILE A 197 -0.20 17.73 -1.15
N HIS A 198 -0.69 17.61 -2.41
CA HIS A 198 -1.10 18.72 -3.26
C HIS A 198 -2.32 18.32 -4.09
N ASN A 199 -3.37 19.12 -4.11
CA ASN A 199 -4.64 18.77 -4.80
C ASN A 199 -4.68 19.14 -6.30
N GLY A 200 -3.55 19.53 -6.88
CA GLY A 200 -3.43 20.04 -8.24
C GLY A 200 -3.32 21.57 -8.32
N LYS A 201 -3.90 22.30 -7.35
CA LYS A 201 -3.87 23.77 -7.27
C LYS A 201 -3.05 24.28 -6.09
N ASP A 202 -3.27 23.73 -4.92
CA ASP A 202 -2.65 24.16 -3.67
C ASP A 202 -2.19 22.97 -2.83
N TYR A 203 -1.23 23.23 -1.94
CA TYR A 203 -0.76 22.25 -0.97
C TYR A 203 -1.81 21.98 0.10
N VAL A 204 -1.97 20.70 0.44
CA VAL A 204 -2.90 20.23 1.48
C VAL A 204 -2.50 20.84 2.83
N LYS A 205 -3.45 21.37 3.59
CA LYS A 205 -3.22 22.04 4.90
C LYS A 205 -2.33 21.22 5.84
N GLY A 206 -2.49 19.89 5.86
CA GLY A 206 -1.68 18.97 6.67
C GLY A 206 -0.23 18.84 6.21
N SER A 207 0.11 19.21 4.98
CA SER A 207 1.45 19.09 4.41
C SER A 207 2.44 20.15 4.90
N LYS A 208 1.99 21.28 5.48
CA LYS A 208 2.87 22.30 6.08
C LYS A 208 3.79 21.73 7.19
N LYS A 209 3.33 20.73 7.93
CA LYS A 209 4.09 20.06 9.00
C LYS A 209 4.01 18.54 8.83
N LEU A 210 4.36 18.08 7.65
CA LEU A 210 4.21 16.70 7.24
C LEU A 210 5.01 15.76 8.14
N ARG A 211 4.39 14.67 8.53
CA ARG A 211 5.00 13.62 9.34
C ARG A 211 4.67 12.24 8.79
N VAL A 212 5.62 11.34 8.94
CA VAL A 212 5.49 9.93 8.58
C VAL A 212 5.45 9.09 9.85
N GLY A 213 4.45 8.26 9.98
CA GLY A 213 4.24 7.34 11.09
C GLY A 213 4.76 5.94 10.77
N LEU A 214 5.82 5.53 11.43
CA LEU A 214 6.39 4.20 11.36
C LEU A 214 5.74 3.29 12.40
N LEU A 215 5.31 2.10 12.01
CA LEU A 215 4.77 1.11 12.95
C LEU A 215 5.81 0.76 14.03
N LYS A 216 5.41 0.87 15.30
CA LYS A 216 6.25 0.58 16.45
C LYS A 216 5.62 -0.52 17.31
N MET A 217 6.43 -1.49 17.72
CA MET A 217 6.03 -2.40 18.78
C MET A 217 6.07 -1.68 20.14
N ARG A 218 4.97 -1.67 20.87
CA ARG A 218 5.00 -1.24 22.27
C ARG A 218 5.81 -2.26 23.09
N SER A 219 6.95 -1.86 23.62
CA SER A 219 7.63 -2.65 24.66
C SER A 219 6.76 -2.69 25.91
N LYS A 220 6.64 -3.88 26.52
CA LYS A 220 5.85 -4.06 27.76
C LYS A 220 6.28 -3.15 28.92
N GLY A 221 7.40 -2.41 28.81
CA GLY A 221 8.00 -1.57 29.83
C GLY A 221 7.61 -0.08 29.81
N GLU A 222 7.12 0.44 28.69
CA GLU A 222 6.86 1.91 28.59
C GLU A 222 5.64 2.38 29.39
N GLY A 223 4.72 1.48 29.75
CA GLY A 223 3.56 1.82 30.60
C GLY A 223 3.88 2.08 32.06
N LYS A 224 5.04 1.64 32.57
CA LYS A 224 5.41 1.81 33.98
C LYS A 224 6.18 3.10 34.28
N LYS A 225 6.91 3.67 33.32
CA LYS A 225 7.72 4.88 33.55
C LYS A 225 6.92 6.19 33.64
N ARG A 226 5.71 6.26 33.09
CA ARG A 226 4.88 7.48 33.16
C ARG A 226 4.07 7.63 34.42
N ARG A 227 3.87 6.55 35.23
CA ARG A 227 3.15 6.62 36.49
C ARG A 227 4.06 6.98 37.68
N GLY A 228 5.39 6.90 37.53
CA GLY A 228 6.35 7.22 38.59
C GLY A 228 6.79 8.69 38.66
N ALA A 229 6.61 9.45 37.54
CA ALA A 229 7.12 10.83 37.45
C ALA A 229 6.15 11.92 37.95
N GLN A 230 4.92 11.55 38.32
CA GLN A 230 3.92 12.52 38.81
C GLN A 230 3.69 12.49 40.33
N ARG A 231 4.52 11.75 41.07
CA ARG A 231 4.37 11.63 42.53
C ARG A 231 5.46 12.32 43.33
N GLY A 232 6.14 13.29 42.78
CA GLY A 232 7.22 14.00 43.46
C GLY A 232 7.24 15.49 43.15
N LYS A 233 6.24 16.23 43.58
CA LYS A 233 6.29 17.67 43.92
C LYS A 233 4.92 18.07 44.47
N ARG A 234 4.77 17.87 45.74
CA ARG A 234 3.82 18.63 46.55
C ARG A 234 4.67 19.28 47.63
N GLU A 235 5.08 20.51 47.40
CA GLU A 235 5.67 21.38 48.37
C GLU A 235 4.62 21.71 49.41
N VAL A 236 5.04 21.55 50.66
CA VAL A 236 4.32 21.92 51.85
C VAL A 236 4.44 23.44 51.98
N SER A 237 3.35 24.18 51.78
CA SER A 237 3.22 25.54 52.27
C SER A 237 2.41 25.50 53.57
N VAL A 238 3.13 25.82 54.65
CA VAL A 238 2.59 26.07 56.00
C VAL A 238 1.87 27.42 55.96
N ALA A 239 0.58 27.43 56.27
CA ALA A 239 -0.11 28.62 56.76
C ALA A 239 -0.96 28.22 57.96
N ARG A 240 -0.63 28.86 59.09
CA ARG A 240 -1.40 28.89 60.33
C ARG A 240 -2.71 29.62 60.09
N ASP A 241 -3.83 29.13 60.64
CA ASP A 241 -4.51 29.84 61.73
C ASP A 241 -5.78 29.08 62.17
N HIS A 242 -5.93 29.16 63.51
CA HIS A 242 -7.01 28.96 64.47
C HIS A 242 -8.46 28.62 63.98
N SER A 243 -9.09 27.64 64.58
CA SER A 243 -10.00 27.64 65.76
C SER A 243 -11.00 26.48 65.72
N GLU A 244 -11.09 25.81 66.85
CA GLU A 244 -12.19 25.32 67.68
C GLU A 244 -13.22 24.28 67.19
N HIS A 245 -13.22 23.23 67.99
CA HIS A 245 -14.33 22.47 68.61
C HIS A 245 -15.30 21.67 67.62
N THR A 246 -15.33 20.39 67.70
CA THR A 246 -16.18 19.56 68.62
C THR A 246 -15.94 18.06 68.40
N THR A 247 -15.90 17.41 69.52
CA THR A 247 -15.85 15.95 69.75
C THR A 247 -17.06 15.22 69.21
N GLU A 248 -16.88 14.04 68.56
CA GLU A 248 -17.72 12.87 68.90
C GLU A 248 -16.99 11.55 68.53
N LEU A 249 -16.93 10.74 69.54
CA LEU A 249 -16.51 9.36 69.59
C LEU A 249 -17.56 8.43 68.96
N LYS A 250 -17.17 7.50 68.11
CA LYS A 250 -17.83 6.17 68.08
C LYS A 250 -16.92 5.07 67.46
N GLN A 251 -16.47 4.29 68.37
CA GLN A 251 -16.39 2.82 68.47
C GLN A 251 -16.11 1.95 67.25
N ARG A 252 -15.07 1.17 67.50
CA ARG A 252 -14.60 -0.08 66.92
C ARG A 252 -15.71 -1.10 66.61
N SER A 253 -15.62 -1.74 65.44
CA SER A 253 -15.90 -3.17 65.35
C SER A 253 -14.96 -3.86 64.35
N LYS A 254 -14.21 -4.84 64.87
CA LYS A 254 -13.39 -5.77 64.12
C LYS A 254 -14.29 -6.82 63.48
N GLY A 255 -14.31 -6.90 62.16
CA GLY A 255 -14.90 -7.98 61.38
C GLY A 255 -13.86 -8.61 60.48
N ARG A 256 -13.27 -9.75 60.86
CA ARG A 256 -12.43 -10.59 60.03
C ARG A 256 -13.34 -11.31 58.99
N GLY A 257 -13.43 -10.81 57.77
CA GLY A 257 -14.04 -11.47 56.63
C GLY A 257 -12.95 -11.94 55.65
N ARG A 258 -12.64 -13.22 55.70
CA ARG A 258 -11.75 -13.92 54.80
C ARG A 258 -12.46 -14.08 53.44
N LYS A 259 -12.30 -13.12 52.50
CA LYS A 259 -12.79 -13.25 51.14
C LYS A 259 -11.84 -14.11 50.32
N GLN A 260 -12.30 -15.29 49.95
CA GLN A 260 -11.72 -16.15 48.95
C GLN A 260 -11.62 -15.40 47.61
N LYS A 261 -10.41 -15.30 47.06
CA LYS A 261 -10.13 -14.77 45.77
C LYS A 261 -10.56 -15.78 44.71
N ALA A 262 -11.70 -15.57 44.08
CA ALA A 262 -12.05 -16.26 42.86
C ALA A 262 -11.06 -15.86 41.74
N THR A 263 -10.20 -16.79 41.37
CA THR A 263 -9.27 -16.67 40.24
C THR A 263 -9.99 -16.96 38.92
N GLY A 264 -10.81 -16.00 38.50
CA GLY A 264 -11.39 -15.97 37.17
C GLY A 264 -10.91 -14.76 36.42
N ARG A 265 -9.60 -14.64 36.17
CA ARG A 265 -9.05 -13.56 35.34
C ARG A 265 -9.14 -14.00 33.90
N SER A 266 -10.34 -13.87 33.29
CA SER A 266 -10.50 -13.80 31.85
C SER A 266 -9.46 -12.81 31.33
N ARG A 267 -8.41 -13.30 30.66
CA ARG A 267 -7.48 -12.47 29.89
C ARG A 267 -8.28 -11.89 28.73
N LYS A 268 -8.92 -10.75 28.94
CA LYS A 268 -9.28 -9.86 27.84
C LYS A 268 -7.98 -9.55 27.11
N THR A 269 -7.75 -10.19 25.99
CA THR A 269 -6.76 -9.77 24.99
C THR A 269 -7.21 -8.37 24.57
N SER A 270 -6.67 -7.35 25.21
CA SER A 270 -6.84 -5.99 24.76
C SER A 270 -6.15 -5.89 23.42
N ASP A 271 -6.92 -5.85 22.36
CA ASP A 271 -6.45 -5.47 21.03
C ASP A 271 -5.83 -4.08 21.14
N SER A 272 -4.53 -4.06 21.47
CA SER A 272 -3.81 -2.81 21.59
C SER A 272 -3.59 -2.27 20.18
N LYS A 273 -4.28 -1.20 19.85
CA LYS A 273 -4.12 -0.45 18.61
C LYS A 273 -2.63 -0.26 18.30
N PRO A 274 -2.20 -0.42 17.04
CA PRO A 274 -0.81 -0.19 16.66
C PRO A 274 -0.39 1.23 17.06
N SER A 275 0.83 1.37 17.52
CA SER A 275 1.41 2.67 17.84
C SER A 275 2.36 3.09 16.74
N PHE A 276 2.37 4.39 16.42
CA PHE A 276 3.26 4.96 15.42
C PHE A 276 4.38 5.75 16.08
N GLN A 277 5.58 5.57 15.56
CA GLN A 277 6.69 6.49 15.79
C GLN A 277 6.67 7.52 14.66
N TRP A 278 6.30 8.76 14.99
CA TRP A 278 6.23 9.83 14.02
C TRP A 278 7.59 10.48 13.82
N THR A 279 7.99 10.63 12.56
CA THR A 279 9.17 11.40 12.13
C THR A 279 8.73 12.56 11.24
N ARG A 280 9.53 13.64 11.20
CA ARG A 280 9.26 14.80 10.34
C ARG A 280 9.82 14.56 8.95
N VAL A 281 9.17 15.15 7.97
CA VAL A 281 9.65 15.23 6.59
C VAL A 281 10.54 16.48 6.48
N LYS A 282 11.68 16.36 5.82
CA LYS A 282 12.65 17.42 5.55
C LYS A 282 12.29 18.14 4.25
N SER A 283 11.97 17.35 3.21
CA SER A 283 11.58 17.85 1.91
C SER A 283 10.59 16.91 1.23
N THR A 284 9.79 17.42 0.32
CA THR A 284 8.83 16.67 -0.50
C THR A 284 9.03 17.06 -1.95
N GLN A 285 9.19 16.07 -2.81
CA GLN A 285 9.34 16.24 -4.26
C GLN A 285 8.09 15.74 -4.97
N ILE A 286 7.57 16.57 -5.87
CA ILE A 286 6.36 16.31 -6.66
C ILE A 286 6.65 16.66 -8.12
N PRO A 287 6.38 15.76 -9.09
CA PRO A 287 6.61 16.04 -10.51
C PRO A 287 5.67 17.14 -11.01
N LYS A 288 6.14 18.00 -11.91
CA LYS A 288 5.36 19.09 -12.49
C LYS A 288 4.15 18.57 -13.26
N GLY A 289 4.27 17.40 -13.89
CA GLY A 289 3.17 16.75 -14.57
C GLY A 289 1.94 16.46 -13.69
N TRP A 290 2.07 16.46 -12.36
CA TRP A 290 0.93 16.41 -11.46
C TRP A 290 0.11 17.71 -11.47
N PHE A 291 0.75 18.85 -11.60
CA PHE A 291 0.09 20.17 -11.57
C PHE A 291 -0.48 20.57 -12.93
N GLU A 292 0.12 20.10 -14.00
CA GLU A 292 -0.14 20.51 -15.39
C GLU A 292 -0.42 19.29 -16.24
N GLY A 293 -1.62 18.71 -16.12
CA GLY A 293 -2.07 17.66 -17.04
C GLY A 293 -2.20 18.19 -18.48
N VAL A 294 -2.11 17.28 -19.46
CA VAL A 294 -2.25 17.58 -20.91
C VAL A 294 -3.57 18.30 -21.23
N THR A 295 -4.57 18.17 -20.39
CA THR A 295 -5.91 18.77 -20.54
C THR A 295 -6.15 19.97 -19.62
N GLY A 296 -5.12 20.45 -18.89
CA GLY A 296 -5.27 21.46 -17.85
C GLY A 296 -5.86 20.95 -16.52
N ASP A 297 -6.21 19.68 -16.49
CA ASP A 297 -6.62 18.95 -15.28
C ASP A 297 -5.42 18.22 -14.68
N VAL A 298 -5.58 17.74 -13.44
CA VAL A 298 -4.57 16.95 -12.74
C VAL A 298 -4.27 15.67 -13.52
N SER A 299 -3.00 15.45 -13.88
CA SER A 299 -2.61 14.22 -14.58
C SER A 299 -2.36 13.09 -13.57
N LEU A 300 -3.27 12.12 -13.57
CA LEU A 300 -3.16 10.93 -12.73
C LEU A 300 -1.87 10.13 -13.00
N ASP A 301 -1.33 10.23 -14.20
CA ASP A 301 -0.09 9.55 -14.61
C ASP A 301 1.12 9.98 -13.77
N TYR A 302 1.07 11.19 -13.19
CA TYR A 302 2.12 11.76 -12.36
C TYR A 302 1.74 11.84 -10.87
N ASP A 303 0.73 11.08 -10.45
CA ASP A 303 0.30 11.04 -9.04
C ASP A 303 1.25 10.22 -8.15
N TYR A 304 2.47 10.71 -8.01
CA TYR A 304 3.46 10.18 -7.08
C TYR A 304 4.31 11.28 -6.48
N ALA A 305 4.80 11.07 -5.26
CA ALA A 305 5.66 12.00 -4.55
C ALA A 305 6.67 11.23 -3.68
N VAL A 306 7.85 11.82 -3.49
CA VAL A 306 8.86 11.30 -2.58
C VAL A 306 9.02 12.24 -1.39
N LEU A 307 9.02 11.68 -0.20
CA LEU A 307 9.22 12.39 1.07
C LEU A 307 10.59 12.03 1.62
N GLU A 308 11.45 13.03 1.82
CA GLU A 308 12.72 12.87 2.51
C GLU A 308 12.52 13.03 4.02
N LEU A 309 12.86 12.02 4.80
CA LEU A 309 12.75 12.05 6.25
C LEU A 309 13.91 12.83 6.88
N LYS A 310 13.61 13.62 7.90
CA LYS A 310 14.64 14.38 8.65
C LYS A 310 15.65 13.49 9.37
N ARG A 311 15.29 12.26 9.67
CA ARG A 311 16.16 11.26 10.33
C ARG A 311 15.96 9.90 9.68
N PRO A 312 17.07 9.16 9.43
CA PRO A 312 16.97 7.83 8.88
C PRO A 312 16.25 6.87 9.84
N HIS A 313 15.52 5.94 9.27
CA HIS A 313 14.90 4.86 10.03
C HIS A 313 15.76 3.59 10.01
N LYS A 314 15.54 2.71 11.00
CA LYS A 314 16.24 1.43 11.11
C LYS A 314 15.44 0.23 10.59
N LYS A 315 14.35 0.47 9.86
CA LYS A 315 13.51 -0.60 9.31
C LYS A 315 14.01 -1.02 7.93
N LYS A 316 13.65 -2.24 7.52
CA LYS A 316 13.82 -2.64 6.13
C LYS A 316 12.94 -1.77 5.24
N TYR A 317 13.42 -1.46 4.06
CA TYR A 317 12.69 -0.79 3.00
C TYR A 317 12.52 -1.74 1.82
N MET A 318 11.68 -1.40 0.86
CA MET A 318 11.46 -2.19 -0.34
C MET A 318 12.09 -1.50 -1.54
N GLU A 319 12.82 -2.27 -2.33
CA GLU A 319 13.46 -1.77 -3.54
C GLU A 319 12.41 -1.34 -4.58
N LEU A 320 12.73 -0.28 -5.31
CA LEU A 320 11.98 0.10 -6.49
C LEU A 320 12.23 -0.92 -7.62
N GLY A 321 11.26 -1.04 -8.49
CA GLY A 321 11.37 -1.79 -9.72
C GLY A 321 10.62 -1.08 -10.84
N ILE A 322 10.96 -1.41 -12.07
CA ILE A 322 10.25 -0.91 -13.24
C ILE A 322 9.07 -1.84 -13.53
N SER A 323 7.89 -1.29 -13.73
CA SER A 323 6.72 -2.06 -14.15
C SER A 323 7.03 -2.89 -15.40
N PRO A 324 6.58 -4.14 -15.48
CA PRO A 324 6.63 -4.92 -16.72
C PRO A 324 6.00 -4.16 -17.90
N THR A 325 6.38 -4.50 -19.11
CA THR A 325 5.83 -3.88 -20.32
C THR A 325 4.32 -4.07 -20.43
N ILE A 326 3.64 -3.11 -21.05
CA ILE A 326 2.20 -3.15 -21.35
C ILE A 326 1.79 -4.51 -21.93
N ARG A 327 0.59 -4.99 -21.59
CA ARG A 327 -0.01 -6.29 -21.96
C ARG A 327 0.54 -7.52 -21.23
N LYS A 328 1.46 -7.34 -20.28
CA LYS A 328 1.96 -8.46 -19.46
C LYS A 328 1.35 -8.50 -18.05
N MET A 329 0.68 -7.42 -17.61
CA MET A 329 0.16 -7.31 -16.26
C MET A 329 -1.28 -7.84 -16.07
N PRO A 330 -2.23 -7.75 -17.05
CA PRO A 330 -3.56 -8.30 -16.82
C PRO A 330 -3.53 -9.75 -16.36
N GLY A 331 -4.23 -10.04 -15.26
CA GLY A 331 -4.20 -11.35 -14.59
C GLY A 331 -3.07 -11.54 -13.58
N SER A 332 -2.09 -10.64 -13.53
CA SER A 332 -0.97 -10.73 -12.58
C SER A 332 -1.37 -10.30 -11.20
N MET A 333 -0.91 -11.04 -10.18
CA MET A 333 -1.19 -10.75 -8.77
C MET A 333 -0.31 -9.61 -8.26
N ILE A 334 -0.93 -8.52 -7.88
CA ILE A 334 -0.29 -7.39 -7.21
C ILE A 334 -0.63 -7.39 -5.72
N HIS A 335 0.26 -6.81 -4.94
CA HIS A 335 0.16 -6.77 -3.48
C HIS A 335 0.41 -5.36 -2.97
N PHE A 336 -0.33 -4.92 -1.96
CA PHE A 336 -0.02 -3.68 -1.23
C PHE A 336 -0.61 -3.67 0.18
N SER A 337 -0.07 -2.80 1.01
CA SER A 337 -0.53 -2.63 2.40
C SER A 337 -0.64 -1.16 2.74
N GLY A 338 -1.72 -0.79 3.42
CA GLY A 338 -2.00 0.58 3.83
C GLY A 338 -2.83 0.67 5.10
N PHE A 339 -3.25 1.88 5.43
CA PHE A 339 -4.00 2.21 6.64
C PHE A 339 -5.37 2.77 6.25
N ASP A 340 -6.29 1.89 5.97
CA ASP A 340 -7.66 2.22 5.56
C ASP A 340 -8.39 3.02 6.63
N ASP A 341 -9.19 4.00 6.23
CA ASP A 341 -9.84 4.91 7.17
C ASP A 341 -10.96 4.23 7.97
N ASP A 342 -11.66 3.26 7.37
CA ASP A 342 -12.69 2.44 8.04
C ASP A 342 -12.11 1.47 9.07
N ARG A 343 -10.82 1.11 8.95
CA ARG A 343 -10.08 0.22 9.85
C ARG A 343 -9.02 0.98 10.65
N SER A 344 -9.44 2.06 11.29
CA SER A 344 -8.57 3.03 11.96
C SER A 344 -7.43 2.41 12.78
N GLY A 345 -6.22 2.71 12.37
CA GLY A 345 -4.98 2.30 13.04
C GLY A 345 -4.58 0.84 12.81
N GLN A 346 -5.28 0.10 11.97
CA GLN A 346 -4.88 -1.25 11.55
C GLN A 346 -4.08 -1.17 10.26
N LEU A 347 -3.12 -2.07 10.12
CA LEU A 347 -2.46 -2.30 8.84
C LEU A 347 -3.31 -3.30 8.05
N VAL A 348 -3.72 -2.90 6.87
CA VAL A 348 -4.56 -3.71 5.97
C VAL A 348 -3.71 -4.16 4.79
N TYR A 349 -3.64 -5.46 4.58
CA TYR A 349 -3.00 -6.06 3.43
C TYR A 349 -4.03 -6.56 2.43
N ARG A 350 -3.70 -6.45 1.17
CA ARG A 350 -4.53 -6.92 0.07
C ARG A 350 -3.71 -7.39 -1.11
N PHE A 351 -4.32 -8.24 -1.90
CA PHE A 351 -3.79 -8.69 -3.17
C PHE A 351 -4.95 -8.99 -4.13
N CYS A 352 -4.75 -8.69 -5.38
CA CYS A 352 -5.69 -8.99 -6.46
C CYS A 352 -4.98 -9.02 -7.80
N SER A 353 -5.70 -9.42 -8.83
CA SER A 353 -5.19 -9.38 -10.19
C SER A 353 -5.36 -7.99 -10.80
N VAL A 354 -4.39 -7.59 -11.62
CA VAL A 354 -4.55 -6.43 -12.50
C VAL A 354 -5.62 -6.77 -13.53
N SER A 355 -6.62 -5.93 -13.65
CA SER A 355 -7.75 -6.13 -14.60
C SER A 355 -7.46 -5.55 -15.96
N ASP A 356 -6.86 -4.37 -16.00
CA ASP A 356 -6.49 -3.66 -17.22
C ASP A 356 -5.29 -2.73 -16.98
N GLU A 357 -4.71 -2.19 -18.05
CA GLU A 357 -3.56 -1.29 -17.95
C GLU A 357 -3.51 -0.29 -19.10
N SER A 358 -2.95 0.88 -18.84
CA SER A 358 -2.48 1.85 -19.84
C SER A 358 -0.95 1.96 -19.77
N SER A 359 -0.37 2.90 -20.52
CA SER A 359 1.06 3.19 -20.47
C SER A 359 1.54 3.51 -19.06
N ASP A 360 0.74 4.24 -18.28
CA ASP A 360 1.11 4.83 -17.02
C ASP A 360 0.29 4.37 -15.82
N LEU A 361 -0.81 3.62 -16.03
CA LEU A 361 -1.75 3.21 -14.99
C LEU A 361 -2.04 1.72 -15.01
N PHE A 362 -2.28 1.16 -13.81
CA PHE A 362 -2.92 -0.14 -13.59
C PHE A 362 -4.34 0.06 -13.08
N TYR A 363 -5.27 -0.72 -13.61
CA TYR A 363 -6.66 -0.77 -13.21
C TYR A 363 -6.95 -2.12 -12.55
N GLN A 364 -7.58 -2.10 -11.39
CA GLN A 364 -7.73 -3.28 -10.56
C GLN A 364 -8.98 -3.19 -9.67
N TYR A 365 -9.38 -4.33 -9.13
CA TYR A 365 -10.54 -4.47 -8.25
C TYR A 365 -10.15 -4.96 -6.83
N CYS A 366 -8.96 -4.60 -6.34
CA CYS A 366 -8.65 -4.82 -4.94
C CYS A 366 -9.53 -3.92 -4.06
N ASP A 367 -10.14 -4.49 -3.03
CA ASP A 367 -10.86 -3.68 -2.05
C ASP A 367 -9.90 -2.74 -1.32
N ALA A 368 -10.23 -1.45 -1.29
CA ALA A 368 -9.40 -0.43 -0.69
C ALA A 368 -10.24 0.78 -0.26
N GLU A 369 -9.81 1.46 0.78
CA GLU A 369 -10.42 2.69 1.29
C GLU A 369 -9.45 3.87 1.19
N PRO A 370 -9.95 5.12 1.24
CA PRO A 370 -9.14 6.31 0.97
C PRO A 370 -7.83 6.41 1.77
N GLY A 371 -7.82 5.98 3.02
CA GLY A 371 -6.61 5.98 3.86
C GLY A 371 -5.47 5.12 3.33
N SER A 372 -5.72 4.19 2.41
CA SER A 372 -4.71 3.35 1.76
C SER A 372 -4.01 4.02 0.57
N ILE A 373 -4.49 5.15 0.10
CA ILE A 373 -3.90 5.94 -1.00
C ILE A 373 -2.43 6.24 -0.69
N GLY A 374 -1.57 6.12 -1.71
CA GLY A 374 -0.13 6.27 -1.61
C GLY A 374 0.60 4.99 -1.19
N SER A 375 -0.10 3.89 -0.95
CA SER A 375 0.52 2.59 -0.70
C SER A 375 1.36 2.14 -1.90
N GLY A 376 2.55 1.61 -1.64
CA GLY A 376 3.37 1.01 -2.69
C GLY A 376 2.81 -0.33 -3.12
N VAL A 377 2.54 -0.46 -4.41
CA VAL A 377 2.11 -1.71 -5.05
C VAL A 377 3.33 -2.48 -5.50
N TYR A 378 3.43 -3.74 -5.13
CA TYR A 378 4.61 -4.55 -5.41
C TYR A 378 4.27 -5.92 -6.00
N LEU A 379 5.23 -6.47 -6.72
CA LEU A 379 5.25 -7.84 -7.20
C LEU A 379 6.26 -8.68 -6.43
N ARG A 380 6.02 -9.97 -6.43
CA ARG A 380 6.99 -10.98 -6.03
C ARG A 380 7.68 -11.48 -7.30
N LEU A 381 8.95 -11.18 -7.42
CA LEU A 381 9.73 -11.41 -8.64
C LEU A 381 10.89 -12.36 -8.37
N LYS A 382 11.20 -13.17 -9.38
CA LYS A 382 12.36 -14.04 -9.38
C LYS A 382 13.48 -13.38 -10.19
N GLU A 383 14.63 -13.17 -9.59
CA GLU A 383 15.80 -12.69 -10.34
C GLU A 383 16.32 -13.79 -11.26
N PRO A 384 16.78 -13.45 -12.50
CA PRO A 384 17.43 -14.40 -13.36
C PRO A 384 18.60 -15.07 -12.60
N ASN A 385 18.72 -16.38 -12.73
CA ASN A 385 19.79 -17.19 -12.12
C ASN A 385 19.83 -17.21 -10.58
N LYS A 386 18.85 -16.65 -9.88
CA LYS A 386 18.76 -16.72 -8.43
C LYS A 386 17.56 -17.54 -7.95
N LYS A 387 17.77 -18.39 -6.94
CA LYS A 387 16.70 -19.20 -6.33
C LYS A 387 15.78 -18.39 -5.39
N LYS A 388 16.16 -17.13 -5.06
CA LYS A 388 15.42 -16.30 -4.09
C LYS A 388 14.47 -15.36 -4.78
N TRP A 389 13.27 -15.27 -4.24
CA TRP A 389 12.27 -14.28 -4.61
C TRP A 389 12.57 -12.92 -3.98
N LYS A 390 12.44 -11.87 -4.77
CA LYS A 390 12.47 -10.48 -4.30
C LYS A 390 11.09 -9.84 -4.46
N ARG A 391 10.84 -8.83 -3.66
CA ARG A 391 9.68 -7.95 -3.81
C ARG A 391 10.19 -6.61 -4.27
N LYS A 392 9.61 -6.09 -5.36
CA LYS A 392 9.93 -4.76 -5.89
C LYS A 392 8.64 -3.96 -6.07
N ILE A 393 8.69 -2.68 -5.72
CA ILE A 393 7.60 -1.74 -5.90
C ILE A 393 7.53 -1.41 -7.40
N ILE A 394 6.35 -1.59 -8.00
CA ILE A 394 6.12 -1.35 -9.42
C ILE A 394 5.08 -0.27 -9.70
N ALA A 395 4.34 0.15 -8.66
CA ALA A 395 3.34 1.20 -8.78
C ALA A 395 3.04 1.85 -7.42
N VAL A 396 2.31 2.96 -7.47
CA VAL A 396 1.76 3.68 -6.31
C VAL A 396 0.24 3.65 -6.40
N TYR A 397 -0.45 3.18 -5.36
CA TYR A 397 -1.91 3.18 -5.33
C TYR A 397 -2.43 4.61 -5.24
N SER A 398 -3.19 5.03 -6.24
CA SER A 398 -3.71 6.39 -6.39
C SER A 398 -5.16 6.55 -5.92
N GLY A 399 -5.87 5.45 -5.70
CA GLY A 399 -7.22 5.49 -5.18
C GLY A 399 -8.26 5.00 -6.18
N HIS A 400 -9.50 5.32 -5.86
CA HIS A 400 -10.69 4.94 -6.60
C HIS A 400 -11.01 5.98 -7.68
N GLN A 401 -11.39 5.50 -8.86
CA GLN A 401 -11.74 6.33 -10.02
C GLN A 401 -12.99 5.82 -10.69
N TRP A 402 -13.90 6.76 -10.99
CA TRP A 402 -15.00 6.55 -11.92
C TRP A 402 -14.51 6.88 -13.33
N MET A 403 -14.61 5.92 -14.22
CA MET A 403 -14.15 6.06 -15.60
C MET A 403 -15.27 5.72 -16.56
N ASP A 404 -15.38 6.50 -17.63
CA ASP A 404 -16.25 6.15 -18.75
C ASP A 404 -15.56 5.11 -19.62
N VAL A 405 -16.21 3.97 -19.79
CA VAL A 405 -15.78 2.90 -20.68
C VAL A 405 -16.95 2.58 -21.62
N ASN A 406 -16.86 2.98 -22.88
CA ASN A 406 -17.90 2.81 -23.90
C ASN A 406 -19.28 3.44 -23.48
N GLY A 407 -19.25 4.66 -22.91
CA GLY A 407 -20.47 5.36 -22.47
C GLY A 407 -21.08 4.80 -21.17
N MET A 408 -20.38 3.92 -20.47
CA MET A 408 -20.78 3.39 -19.19
C MET A 408 -19.77 3.76 -18.10
N GLN A 409 -20.27 4.36 -17.02
CA GLN A 409 -19.43 4.63 -15.85
C GLN A 409 -19.00 3.30 -15.22
N GLN A 410 -17.69 3.07 -15.21
CA GLN A 410 -17.07 1.93 -14.54
C GLN A 410 -16.19 2.44 -13.39
N ASP A 411 -16.13 1.64 -12.38
CA ASP A 411 -15.48 1.89 -11.13
C ASP A 411 -14.20 1.05 -11.04
N TYR A 412 -13.05 1.68 -10.88
CA TYR A 412 -11.76 1.02 -10.74
C TYR A 412 -10.96 1.59 -9.59
N ASN A 413 -10.19 0.75 -8.96
CA ASN A 413 -9.04 1.17 -8.18
C ASN A 413 -7.82 1.29 -9.10
N VAL A 414 -7.11 2.43 -9.02
CA VAL A 414 -6.05 2.81 -9.94
C VAL A 414 -4.71 2.89 -9.21
N ALA A 415 -3.65 2.46 -9.87
CA ALA A 415 -2.28 2.64 -9.40
C ALA A 415 -1.38 3.19 -10.51
N VAL A 416 -0.56 4.18 -10.18
CA VAL A 416 0.41 4.79 -11.09
C VAL A 416 1.60 3.87 -11.26
N ARG A 417 1.87 3.44 -12.49
CA ARG A 417 2.99 2.56 -12.82
C ARG A 417 4.32 3.27 -12.65
N ILE A 418 5.32 2.56 -12.15
CA ILE A 418 6.71 3.02 -12.19
C ILE A 418 7.30 2.63 -13.54
N THR A 419 7.18 3.52 -14.52
CA THR A 419 7.81 3.40 -15.84
C THR A 419 9.32 3.64 -15.74
N PRO A 420 10.13 3.35 -16.76
CA PRO A 420 11.57 3.65 -16.74
C PRO A 420 11.88 5.11 -16.42
N LEU A 421 11.09 6.06 -16.95
CA LEU A 421 11.24 7.49 -16.69
C LEU A 421 10.94 7.86 -15.23
N LYS A 422 9.83 7.36 -14.68
CA LYS A 422 9.46 7.59 -13.29
C LYS A 422 10.45 6.92 -12.32
N TYR A 423 10.93 5.74 -12.68
CA TYR A 423 12.00 5.08 -11.93
C TYR A 423 13.27 5.95 -11.88
N ALA A 424 13.72 6.45 -13.04
CA ALA A 424 14.86 7.34 -13.15
C ALA A 424 14.69 8.58 -12.26
N GLN A 425 13.54 9.22 -12.32
CA GLN A 425 13.25 10.40 -11.50
C GLN A 425 13.23 10.11 -10.00
N ILE A 426 12.54 9.05 -9.58
CA ILE A 426 12.49 8.68 -8.16
C ILE A 426 13.88 8.29 -7.67
N CYS A 427 14.65 7.55 -8.46
CA CYS A 427 16.01 7.16 -8.13
C CYS A 427 16.92 8.40 -8.02
N PHE A 428 16.81 9.34 -8.95
CA PHE A 428 17.52 10.61 -8.89
C PHE A 428 17.20 11.39 -7.60
N TRP A 429 15.93 11.44 -7.20
CA TRP A 429 15.53 12.08 -5.94
C TRP A 429 16.10 11.41 -4.68
N ILE A 430 16.33 10.09 -4.73
CA ILE A 430 16.92 9.34 -3.62
C ILE A 430 18.43 9.57 -3.50
N HIS A 431 19.13 9.60 -4.62
CA HIS A 431 20.60 9.56 -4.66
C HIS A 431 21.23 10.93 -4.96
N GLY A 432 20.49 11.88 -5.52
CA GLY A 432 20.96 13.21 -5.92
C GLY A 432 21.83 13.20 -7.19
N ASN A 433 22.08 12.00 -7.76
CA ASN A 433 22.79 11.79 -9.02
C ASN A 433 22.20 10.59 -9.75
N ASP A 434 22.58 10.42 -10.99
CA ASP A 434 22.14 9.36 -11.89
C ASP A 434 23.04 8.11 -11.91
N GLU A 435 24.25 8.18 -11.34
CA GLU A 435 25.25 7.10 -11.37
C GLU A 435 24.71 5.78 -10.82
N ASN A 436 23.88 5.83 -9.79
CA ASN A 436 23.26 4.67 -9.17
C ASN A 436 21.92 4.27 -9.80
N CYS A 437 21.47 4.97 -10.85
CA CYS A 437 20.14 4.86 -11.42
C CYS A 437 20.11 4.27 -12.84
N THR A 438 21.19 3.69 -13.29
CA THR A 438 21.35 3.21 -14.69
C THR A 438 20.57 1.93 -15.01
N GLN A 439 20.19 1.16 -13.99
CA GLN A 439 19.46 -0.11 -14.14
C GLN A 439 18.38 -0.25 -13.07
N GLY A 440 17.21 -0.73 -13.48
CA GLY A 440 16.04 -0.90 -12.61
C GLY A 440 15.26 -2.20 -12.80
#